data_c8fe8701f176b41918b8fd14af2e1cd2
#
_entry.id   c8fe8701f176b41918b8fd14af2e1cd2
#
_cell.length_a   1.000
_cell.length_b   1.000
_cell.length_c   1.000
_cell.angle_alpha   90.00
_cell.angle_beta   90.00
_cell.angle_gamma   90.00
#
_symmetry.space_group_name_H-M   'P 1'
#
loop_
_entity.id
_entity.type
_entity.pdbx_description
1 polymer ?
#
loop_
_entity_poly.entity_id
_entity_poly.type
_entity_poly.pdbx_seq_one_letter_code
_entity_poly.pdbx_strand_id
1 'polypeptide(L)'
;EPLVKRNIVSICEGVAAISGIREVCLTTNATLLAPVAKDLRAAGVSRLNLSVDTLDAEKYRYITRLGELENFYQGLEAALAADFDKIKLNAVLIGGFNDDEIVSLANLTKKYPVDMRFIELMPMLNHPDFGPEAFISYERVLEALPEAVTQEADGGVAKLYRLPNALGNIGLFS
;
A
#
# COMPACT_ATOMS: atom_id res chain seq x y z
N GLU A 1 1.58 0.94 -13.63
CA GLU A 1 0.17 0.99 -13.19
C GLU A 1 -0.69 0.06 -14.06
N PRO A 2 -1.16 -1.08 -13.53
CA PRO A 2 -1.92 -2.05 -14.32
C PRO A 2 -3.29 -1.54 -14.77
N LEU A 3 -3.91 -0.62 -14.02
CA LEU A 3 -5.24 -0.12 -14.32
C LEU A 3 -5.33 0.78 -15.56
N VAL A 4 -4.20 1.20 -16.14
CA VAL A 4 -4.18 1.85 -17.47
C VAL A 4 -4.47 0.87 -18.61
N LYS A 5 -4.38 -0.44 -18.33
CA LYS A 5 -4.65 -1.49 -19.32
C LYS A 5 -6.16 -1.67 -19.50
N ARG A 6 -6.69 -1.36 -20.69
CA ARG A 6 -8.14 -1.39 -20.96
C ARG A 6 -8.83 -2.73 -20.67
N ASN A 7 -8.13 -3.85 -20.83
CA ASN A 7 -8.66 -5.20 -20.62
C ASN A 7 -8.17 -5.85 -19.32
N ILE A 8 -7.81 -5.05 -18.29
CA ILE A 8 -7.26 -5.57 -17.04
C ILE A 8 -8.21 -6.55 -16.34
N VAL A 9 -9.50 -6.28 -16.35
CA VAL A 9 -10.53 -7.16 -15.74
C VAL A 9 -10.50 -8.55 -16.41
N SER A 10 -10.53 -8.60 -17.74
CA SER A 10 -10.46 -9.87 -18.48
C SER A 10 -9.14 -10.61 -18.28
N ILE A 11 -8.03 -9.89 -18.10
CA ILE A 11 -6.73 -10.49 -17.76
C ILE A 11 -6.81 -11.14 -16.38
N CYS A 12 -7.34 -10.45 -15.37
CA CYS A 12 -7.50 -10.99 -14.03
C CYS A 12 -8.42 -12.21 -14.01
N GLU A 13 -9.54 -12.17 -14.73
CA GLU A 13 -10.46 -13.28 -14.88
C GLU A 13 -9.77 -14.50 -15.52
N GLY A 14 -9.01 -14.29 -16.60
CA GLY A 14 -8.24 -15.35 -17.25
C GLY A 14 -7.18 -15.96 -16.33
N VAL A 15 -6.49 -15.14 -15.52
CA VAL A 15 -5.51 -15.64 -14.53
C VAL A 15 -6.21 -16.43 -13.43
N ALA A 16 -7.31 -15.92 -12.89
CA ALA A 16 -8.08 -16.60 -11.84
C ALA A 16 -8.65 -17.95 -12.27
N ALA A 17 -8.95 -18.10 -13.56
CA ALA A 17 -9.46 -19.36 -14.14
C ALA A 17 -8.39 -20.45 -14.33
N ILE A 18 -7.09 -20.12 -14.18
CA ILE A 18 -6.02 -21.11 -14.33
C ILE A 18 -6.04 -22.08 -13.14
N SER A 19 -6.10 -23.36 -13.43
CA SER A 19 -6.05 -24.41 -12.39
C SER A 19 -4.76 -24.33 -11.58
N GLY A 20 -4.89 -24.34 -10.25
CA GLY A 20 -3.78 -24.21 -9.30
C GLY A 20 -3.49 -22.79 -8.82
N ILE A 21 -4.04 -21.76 -9.47
CA ILE A 21 -4.01 -20.40 -8.92
C ILE A 21 -4.97 -20.32 -7.73
N ARG A 22 -4.45 -19.98 -6.57
CA ARG A 22 -5.24 -19.87 -5.32
C ARG A 22 -5.66 -18.44 -5.01
N GLU A 23 -4.87 -17.47 -5.45
CA GLU A 23 -5.07 -16.08 -5.14
C GLU A 23 -4.58 -15.22 -6.30
N VAL A 24 -5.35 -14.19 -6.64
CA VAL A 24 -4.94 -13.12 -7.57
C VAL A 24 -4.80 -11.84 -6.77
N CYS A 25 -3.60 -11.28 -6.78
CA CYS A 25 -3.29 -10.01 -6.13
C CYS A 25 -2.98 -8.94 -7.16
N LEU A 26 -3.53 -7.75 -7.00
CA LEU A 26 -3.24 -6.61 -7.85
C LEU A 26 -2.53 -5.51 -7.04
N THR A 27 -1.45 -4.96 -7.60
CA THR A 27 -0.77 -3.79 -7.04
C THR A 27 -1.07 -2.57 -7.92
N THR A 28 -1.52 -1.47 -7.32
CA THR A 28 -1.93 -0.25 -8.02
C THR A 28 -1.72 0.99 -7.15
N ASN A 29 -1.60 2.16 -7.77
CA ASN A 29 -1.64 3.45 -7.07
C ASN A 29 -3.08 3.89 -6.70
N ALA A 30 -4.08 3.06 -6.96
CA ALA A 30 -5.50 3.24 -6.68
C ALA A 30 -6.21 4.37 -7.46
N THR A 31 -5.51 5.26 -8.16
CA THR A 31 -6.09 6.46 -8.78
C THR A 31 -7.14 6.15 -9.86
N LEU A 32 -7.10 4.97 -10.46
CA LEU A 32 -8.06 4.48 -11.45
C LEU A 32 -8.91 3.32 -10.94
N LEU A 33 -8.87 3.03 -9.63
CA LEU A 33 -9.51 1.84 -9.07
C LEU A 33 -11.03 2.00 -8.90
N ALA A 34 -11.49 3.19 -8.54
CA ALA A 34 -12.89 3.43 -8.19
C ALA A 34 -13.91 2.90 -9.22
N PRO A 35 -13.77 3.15 -10.54
CA PRO A 35 -14.74 2.67 -11.51
C PRO A 35 -14.71 1.17 -11.77
N VAL A 36 -13.61 0.46 -11.40
CA VAL A 36 -13.40 -0.95 -11.77
C VAL A 36 -13.23 -1.89 -10.57
N ALA A 37 -13.30 -1.38 -9.34
CA ALA A 37 -13.06 -2.18 -8.13
C ALA A 37 -13.99 -3.41 -8.03
N LYS A 38 -15.29 -3.24 -8.26
CA LYS A 38 -16.27 -4.32 -8.22
C LYS A 38 -16.04 -5.35 -9.33
N ASP A 39 -15.70 -4.89 -10.53
CA ASP A 39 -15.45 -5.79 -11.66
C ASP A 39 -14.18 -6.60 -11.43
N LEU A 40 -13.13 -6.01 -10.88
CA LEU A 40 -11.90 -6.70 -10.49
C LEU A 40 -12.17 -7.76 -9.40
N ARG A 41 -13.00 -7.42 -8.40
CA ARG A 41 -13.40 -8.38 -7.37
C ARG A 41 -14.18 -9.55 -7.99
N ALA A 42 -15.13 -9.28 -8.87
CA ALA A 42 -15.90 -10.28 -9.58
C ALA A 42 -15.03 -11.15 -10.52
N ALA A 43 -13.98 -10.58 -11.10
CA ALA A 43 -13.00 -11.28 -11.94
C ALA A 43 -12.01 -12.17 -11.14
N GLY A 44 -12.16 -12.26 -9.82
CA GLY A 44 -11.38 -13.16 -8.97
C GLY A 44 -10.14 -12.53 -8.32
N VAL A 45 -9.97 -11.20 -8.42
CA VAL A 45 -8.96 -10.51 -7.61
C VAL A 45 -9.39 -10.56 -6.15
N SER A 46 -8.61 -11.20 -5.31
CA SER A 46 -8.92 -11.37 -3.88
C SER A 46 -8.21 -10.35 -3.00
N ARG A 47 -7.01 -9.92 -3.39
CA ARG A 47 -6.19 -9.00 -2.59
C ARG A 47 -5.70 -7.82 -3.41
N LEU A 48 -5.67 -6.64 -2.74
CA LEU A 48 -5.09 -5.42 -3.29
C LEU A 48 -3.87 -4.97 -2.48
N ASN A 49 -2.84 -4.52 -3.20
CA ASN A 49 -1.78 -3.70 -2.65
C ASN A 49 -1.90 -2.30 -3.26
N LEU A 50 -2.18 -1.30 -2.43
CA LEU A 50 -2.34 0.09 -2.85
C LEU A 50 -1.09 0.87 -2.47
N SER A 51 -0.45 1.51 -3.42
CA SER A 51 0.75 2.32 -3.17
C SER A 51 0.36 3.73 -2.76
N VAL A 52 0.87 4.18 -1.60
CA VAL A 52 0.68 5.54 -1.08
C VAL A 52 1.88 5.93 -0.22
N ASP A 53 2.76 6.77 -0.75
CA ASP A 53 3.99 7.14 -0.06
C ASP A 53 3.80 8.35 0.87
N THR A 54 2.73 9.13 0.69
CA THR A 54 2.43 10.33 1.47
C THR A 54 0.93 10.62 1.55
N LEU A 55 0.48 11.26 2.62
CA LEU A 55 -0.88 11.77 2.81
C LEU A 55 -0.96 13.30 2.66
N ASP A 56 0.15 13.94 2.35
CA ASP A 56 0.20 15.35 1.98
C ASP A 56 -0.06 15.51 0.48
N ALA A 57 -1.03 16.37 0.11
CA ALA A 57 -1.45 16.52 -1.28
C ALA A 57 -0.37 17.13 -2.18
N GLU A 58 0.48 18.02 -1.65
CA GLU A 58 1.56 18.63 -2.42
C GLU A 58 2.70 17.64 -2.64
N LYS A 59 3.12 16.91 -1.58
CA LYS A 59 4.10 15.82 -1.68
C LYS A 59 3.59 14.72 -2.63
N TYR A 60 2.29 14.37 -2.55
CA TYR A 60 1.68 13.36 -3.43
C TYR A 60 1.76 13.77 -4.90
N ARG A 61 1.41 15.02 -5.21
CA ARG A 61 1.52 15.57 -6.57
C ARG A 61 2.98 15.61 -7.04
N TYR A 62 3.91 15.96 -6.16
CA TYR A 62 5.32 15.99 -6.48
C TYR A 62 5.87 14.61 -6.86
N ILE A 63 5.63 13.58 -6.03
CA ILE A 63 6.20 12.25 -6.27
C ILE A 63 5.50 11.50 -7.42
N THR A 64 4.19 11.70 -7.59
CA THR A 64 3.42 11.07 -8.67
C THR A 64 3.44 11.84 -9.97
N ARG A 65 3.84 13.11 -9.95
CA ARG A 65 3.88 14.08 -11.05
C ARG A 65 2.48 14.49 -11.58
N LEU A 66 1.52 13.57 -11.64
CA LEU A 66 0.19 13.79 -12.22
C LEU A 66 -0.95 13.32 -11.30
N GLY A 67 -0.62 12.76 -10.15
CA GLY A 67 -1.60 12.18 -9.24
C GLY A 67 -2.25 13.23 -8.34
N GLU A 68 -3.52 13.04 -8.05
CA GLU A 68 -4.24 13.76 -6.99
C GLU A 68 -4.55 12.78 -5.85
N LEU A 69 -4.22 13.16 -4.61
CA LEU A 69 -4.42 12.33 -3.43
C LEU A 69 -5.89 11.94 -3.23
N GLU A 70 -6.81 12.81 -3.63
CA GLU A 70 -8.25 12.54 -3.59
C GLU A 70 -8.63 11.30 -4.41
N ASN A 71 -8.00 11.09 -5.58
CA ASN A 71 -8.25 9.91 -6.41
C ASN A 71 -7.79 8.62 -5.73
N PHE A 72 -6.70 8.68 -4.95
CA PHE A 72 -6.28 7.55 -4.11
C PHE A 72 -7.35 7.21 -3.06
N TYR A 73 -7.89 8.20 -2.35
CA TYR A 73 -8.94 7.97 -1.35
C TYR A 73 -10.22 7.41 -1.96
N GLN A 74 -10.66 7.93 -3.10
CA GLN A 74 -11.80 7.38 -3.84
C GLN A 74 -11.57 5.92 -4.24
N GLY A 75 -10.35 5.58 -4.67
CA GLY A 75 -9.95 4.20 -4.97
C GLY A 75 -9.95 3.30 -3.73
N LEU A 76 -9.44 3.79 -2.60
CA LEU A 76 -9.45 3.06 -1.34
C LEU A 76 -10.88 2.80 -0.85
N GLU A 77 -11.76 3.80 -0.88
CA GLU A 77 -13.17 3.66 -0.50
C GLU A 77 -13.90 2.66 -1.39
N ALA A 78 -13.65 2.71 -2.71
CA ALA A 78 -14.23 1.75 -3.65
C ALA A 78 -13.70 0.32 -3.39
N ALA A 79 -12.41 0.17 -3.03
CA ALA A 79 -11.85 -1.13 -2.65
C ALA A 79 -12.51 -1.69 -1.39
N LEU A 80 -12.71 -0.87 -0.37
CA LEU A 80 -13.41 -1.26 0.85
C LEU A 80 -14.87 -1.65 0.58
N ALA A 81 -15.56 -0.91 -0.28
CA ALA A 81 -16.95 -1.19 -0.66
C ALA A 81 -17.10 -2.44 -1.57
N ALA A 82 -16.03 -2.85 -2.25
CA ALA A 82 -16.03 -4.05 -3.10
C ALA A 82 -15.70 -5.34 -2.34
N ASP A 83 -15.40 -5.25 -1.04
CA ASP A 83 -15.19 -6.37 -0.14
C ASP A 83 -14.07 -7.33 -0.59
N PHE A 84 -12.89 -6.77 -0.89
CA PHE A 84 -11.70 -7.57 -1.13
C PHE A 84 -11.27 -8.28 0.17
N ASP A 85 -10.79 -9.52 0.06
CA ASP A 85 -10.38 -10.34 1.22
C ASP A 85 -9.27 -9.68 2.04
N LYS A 86 -8.38 -8.91 1.38
CA LYS A 86 -7.30 -8.18 2.03
C LYS A 86 -6.91 -6.93 1.22
N ILE A 87 -6.79 -5.81 1.91
CA ILE A 87 -6.24 -4.56 1.36
C ILE A 87 -4.99 -4.20 2.15
N LYS A 88 -3.88 -4.00 1.45
CA LYS A 88 -2.60 -3.57 2.03
C LYS A 88 -2.18 -2.25 1.40
N LEU A 89 -1.80 -1.30 2.23
CA LEU A 89 -1.22 -0.02 1.81
C LEU A 89 0.30 -0.14 1.87
N ASN A 90 1.01 0.25 0.84
CA ASN A 90 2.46 0.22 0.79
C ASN A 90 3.00 1.65 0.70
N ALA A 91 3.94 1.99 1.58
CA ALA A 91 4.71 3.22 1.52
C ALA A 91 6.21 2.90 1.54
N VAL A 92 6.96 3.44 0.59
CA VAL A 92 8.41 3.43 0.62
C VAL A 92 8.87 4.55 1.55
N LEU A 93 9.69 4.22 2.55
CA LEU A 93 10.25 5.19 3.48
C LEU A 93 11.37 5.99 2.81
N ILE A 94 11.24 7.30 2.78
CA ILE A 94 12.18 8.22 2.16
C ILE A 94 12.53 9.32 3.18
N GLY A 95 13.79 9.31 3.65
CA GLY A 95 14.29 10.29 4.60
C GLY A 95 14.22 11.72 4.05
N GLY A 96 13.72 12.64 4.86
CA GLY A 96 13.51 14.03 4.48
C GLY A 96 12.31 14.27 3.56
N PHE A 97 11.54 13.22 3.23
CA PHE A 97 10.35 13.35 2.41
C PHE A 97 9.06 12.93 3.14
N ASN A 98 8.98 11.69 3.63
CA ASN A 98 7.78 11.17 4.29
C ASN A 98 8.02 10.54 5.67
N ASP A 99 9.21 10.65 6.20
CA ASP A 99 9.56 10.15 7.53
C ASP A 99 8.85 10.91 8.67
N ASP A 100 8.36 12.10 8.39
CA ASP A 100 7.48 12.89 9.27
C ASP A 100 6.01 12.40 9.26
N GLU A 101 5.63 11.57 8.29
CA GLU A 101 4.26 11.06 8.11
C GLU A 101 4.05 9.62 8.62
N ILE A 102 5.06 8.97 9.19
CA ILE A 102 4.98 7.58 9.67
C ILE A 102 3.76 7.35 10.57
N VAL A 103 3.54 8.23 11.55
CA VAL A 103 2.40 8.12 12.47
C VAL A 103 1.06 8.29 11.74
N SER A 104 0.98 9.23 10.83
CA SER A 104 -0.24 9.50 10.05
C SER A 104 -0.59 8.33 9.12
N LEU A 105 0.40 7.79 8.43
CA LEU A 105 0.26 6.61 7.57
C LEU A 105 -0.16 5.38 8.40
N ALA A 106 0.50 5.13 9.53
CA ALA A 106 0.15 4.03 10.44
C ALA A 106 -1.28 4.13 10.98
N ASN A 107 -1.76 5.34 11.28
CA ASN A 107 -3.11 5.57 11.77
C ASN A 107 -4.22 5.24 10.74
N LEU A 108 -3.90 5.04 9.46
CA LEU A 108 -4.86 4.50 8.50
C LEU A 108 -5.35 3.11 8.92
N THR A 109 -4.55 2.32 9.63
CA THR A 109 -4.95 1.02 10.17
C THR A 109 -5.98 1.11 11.30
N LYS A 110 -6.08 2.27 11.98
CA LYS A 110 -7.14 2.54 12.98
C LYS A 110 -8.43 2.98 12.32
N LYS A 111 -8.34 3.68 11.19
CA LYS A 111 -9.49 4.23 10.46
C LYS A 111 -10.14 3.21 9.53
N TYR A 112 -9.33 2.36 8.90
CA TYR A 112 -9.76 1.40 7.88
C TYR A 112 -9.27 -0.02 8.22
N PRO A 113 -9.99 -1.09 7.79
CA PRO A 113 -9.55 -2.48 7.93
C PRO A 113 -8.47 -2.81 6.87
N VAL A 114 -7.33 -2.14 6.94
CA VAL A 114 -6.20 -2.29 6.01
C VAL A 114 -4.91 -2.53 6.77
N ASP A 115 -3.96 -3.25 6.18
CA ASP A 115 -2.61 -3.29 6.71
C ASP A 115 -1.78 -2.16 6.09
N MET A 116 -0.98 -1.47 6.90
CA MET A 116 0.01 -0.50 6.43
C MET A 116 1.39 -1.15 6.38
N ARG A 117 2.08 -1.07 5.25
CA ARG A 117 3.41 -1.61 5.06
C ARG A 117 4.41 -0.50 4.78
N PHE A 118 5.45 -0.46 5.59
CA PHE A 118 6.60 0.40 5.38
C PHE A 118 7.73 -0.41 4.75
N ILE A 119 8.25 0.07 3.64
CA ILE A 119 9.26 -0.59 2.83
C ILE A 119 10.49 0.31 2.81
N GLU A 120 11.65 -0.24 3.16
CA GLU A 120 12.91 0.50 3.06
C GLU A 120 13.21 0.87 1.61
N LEU A 121 13.69 2.10 1.41
CA LEU A 121 14.12 2.55 0.10
C LEU A 121 15.32 1.70 -0.36
N MET A 122 15.17 1.01 -1.47
CA MET A 122 16.32 0.33 -2.09
C MET A 122 17.31 1.35 -2.63
N PRO A 123 18.61 1.24 -2.29
CA PRO A 123 19.62 2.15 -2.81
C PRO A 123 19.67 2.07 -4.33
N MET A 124 19.19 3.11 -5.00
CA MET A 124 19.32 3.25 -6.46
C MET A 124 20.51 4.15 -6.73
N LEU A 125 21.58 3.58 -7.30
CA LEU A 125 22.74 4.33 -7.73
C LEU A 125 22.30 5.40 -8.75
N ASN A 126 22.59 6.68 -8.43
CA ASN A 126 22.33 7.84 -9.29
C ASN A 126 20.85 8.25 -9.47
N HIS A 127 20.00 8.07 -8.48
CA HIS A 127 18.69 8.74 -8.54
C HIS A 127 18.86 10.25 -8.26
N PRO A 128 18.35 11.14 -9.14
CA PRO A 128 18.59 12.58 -9.02
C PRO A 128 17.96 13.21 -7.77
N ASP A 129 16.86 12.64 -7.27
CA ASP A 129 16.08 13.23 -6.17
C ASP A 129 16.27 12.49 -4.83
N PHE A 130 16.81 11.25 -4.85
CA PHE A 130 16.96 10.42 -3.64
C PHE A 130 18.34 9.75 -3.62
N GLY A 131 19.29 10.42 -2.97
CA GLY A 131 20.65 9.88 -2.73
C GLY A 131 20.69 8.91 -1.53
N PRO A 132 21.89 8.44 -1.16
CA PRO A 132 22.08 7.55 -0.02
C PRO A 132 21.54 8.11 1.31
N GLU A 133 21.48 9.43 1.45
CA GLU A 133 20.94 10.15 2.61
C GLU A 133 19.41 10.00 2.76
N ALA A 134 18.72 9.65 1.68
CA ALA A 134 17.28 9.39 1.72
C ALA A 134 16.93 7.99 2.29
N PHE A 135 17.94 7.12 2.47
CA PHE A 135 17.73 5.84 3.12
C PHE A 135 17.47 6.04 4.62
N ILE A 136 16.36 5.49 5.08
CA ILE A 136 16.06 5.35 6.51
C ILE A 136 15.62 3.91 6.76
N SER A 137 16.11 3.34 7.86
CA SER A 137 15.75 1.97 8.19
C SER A 137 14.35 1.88 8.81
N TYR A 138 13.76 0.70 8.75
CA TYR A 138 12.44 0.45 9.33
C TYR A 138 12.39 0.62 10.86
N GLU A 139 13.53 0.60 11.56
CA GLU A 139 13.60 0.91 13.00
C GLU A 139 13.03 2.30 13.29
N ARG A 140 13.15 3.24 12.36
CA ARG A 140 12.54 4.57 12.47
C ARG A 140 11.02 4.50 12.66
N VAL A 141 10.35 3.49 12.08
CA VAL A 141 8.91 3.27 12.28
C VAL A 141 8.63 2.86 13.73
N LEU A 142 9.45 1.97 14.30
CA LEU A 142 9.28 1.53 15.69
C LEU A 142 9.55 2.65 16.69
N GLU A 143 10.54 3.52 16.40
CA GLU A 143 10.79 4.71 17.19
C GLU A 143 9.60 5.69 17.18
N ALA A 144 8.96 5.85 16.02
CA ALA A 144 7.79 6.72 15.85
C ALA A 144 6.50 6.10 16.43
N LEU A 145 6.46 4.78 16.61
CA LEU A 145 5.28 4.02 17.07
C LEU A 145 5.62 3.16 18.30
N PRO A 146 6.01 3.74 19.43
CA PRO A 146 6.46 2.99 20.61
C PRO A 146 5.35 2.11 21.23
N GLU A 147 4.08 2.38 20.94
CA GLU A 147 2.94 1.58 21.38
C GLU A 147 2.64 0.36 20.49
N ALA A 148 3.39 0.18 19.39
CA ALA A 148 3.17 -0.94 18.48
C ALA A 148 3.62 -2.26 19.11
N VAL A 149 2.73 -3.26 19.11
CA VAL A 149 2.99 -4.59 19.70
C VAL A 149 3.25 -5.60 18.60
N THR A 150 4.32 -6.38 18.74
CA THR A 150 4.67 -7.45 17.80
C THR A 150 3.52 -8.45 17.64
N GLN A 151 3.27 -8.87 16.42
CA GLN A 151 2.28 -9.89 16.06
C GLN A 151 2.97 -11.13 15.52
N GLU A 152 2.28 -12.27 15.58
CA GLU A 152 2.74 -13.50 14.92
C GLU A 152 2.81 -13.30 13.39
N ALA A 153 3.79 -13.93 12.77
CA ALA A 153 3.95 -13.88 11.32
C ALA A 153 2.76 -14.57 10.61
N ASP A 154 2.22 -13.91 9.58
CA ASP A 154 1.12 -14.44 8.74
C ASP A 154 1.62 -15.33 7.59
N GLY A 155 2.88 -15.82 7.68
CA GLY A 155 3.54 -16.58 6.62
C GLY A 155 4.19 -15.70 5.53
N GLY A 156 4.10 -14.39 5.66
CA GLY A 156 4.78 -13.41 4.81
C GLY A 156 6.20 -13.10 5.29
N VAL A 157 6.92 -12.29 4.52
CA VAL A 157 8.29 -11.86 4.83
C VAL A 157 8.36 -10.63 5.75
N ALA A 158 7.24 -9.94 5.96
CA ALA A 158 7.18 -8.75 6.81
C ALA A 158 7.24 -9.11 8.30
N LYS A 159 7.93 -8.28 9.09
CA LYS A 159 7.74 -8.26 10.54
C LYS A 159 6.43 -7.53 10.86
N LEU A 160 5.53 -8.17 11.59
CA LEU A 160 4.20 -7.65 11.86
C LEU A 160 4.08 -7.04 13.25
N TYR A 161 3.42 -5.90 13.31
CA TYR A 161 3.08 -5.15 14.53
C TYR A 161 1.64 -4.67 14.46
N ARG A 162 1.07 -4.32 15.61
CA ARG A 162 -0.28 -3.74 15.68
C ARG A 162 -0.33 -2.59 16.66
N LEU A 163 -0.95 -1.51 16.27
CA LEU A 163 -1.26 -0.39 17.15
C LEU A 163 -2.48 -0.70 18.02
N PRO A 164 -2.58 -0.12 19.23
CA PRO A 164 -3.80 -0.20 20.03
C PRO A 164 -5.02 0.27 19.23
N ASN A 165 -6.10 -0.50 19.32
CA ASN A 165 -7.38 -0.24 18.62
C ASN A 165 -7.30 -0.21 17.09
N ALA A 166 -6.22 -0.71 16.49
CA ALA A 166 -6.13 -0.81 15.03
C ALA A 166 -6.96 -1.99 14.49
N LEU A 167 -7.57 -1.78 13.33
CA LEU A 167 -8.34 -2.78 12.58
C LEU A 167 -7.42 -3.69 11.74
N GLY A 168 -6.24 -3.19 11.39
CA GLY A 168 -5.21 -3.91 10.62
C GLY A 168 -3.85 -3.88 11.28
N ASN A 169 -2.85 -4.43 10.59
CA ASN A 169 -1.48 -4.55 11.07
C ASN A 169 -0.55 -3.54 10.41
N ILE A 170 0.63 -3.38 11.00
CA ILE A 170 1.78 -2.69 10.41
C ILE A 170 2.79 -3.75 10.01
N GLY A 171 3.21 -3.75 8.74
CA GLY A 171 4.25 -4.61 8.22
C GLY A 171 5.52 -3.83 7.94
N LEU A 172 6.66 -4.35 8.36
CA LEU A 172 7.98 -3.76 8.11
C LEU A 172 8.78 -4.65 7.18
N PHE A 173 9.34 -4.05 6.12
CA PHE A 173 10.12 -4.73 5.08
C PHE A 173 11.50 -4.08 4.95
N SER A 174 12.53 -4.91 5.01
CA SER A 174 13.93 -4.56 4.72
C SER A 174 14.44 -5.33 3.52
#